data_c5d7590a02d85614c12d733fb0937562
#
_entry.id   c5d7590a02d85614c12d733fb0937562
#
_cell.length_a   1.000
_cell.length_b   1.000
_cell.length_c   1.000
_cell.angle_alpha   90.00
_cell.angle_beta   90.00
_cell.angle_gamma   90.00
#
_symmetry.space_group_name_H-M   'P 1'
#
loop_
_entity.id
_entity.type
_entity.pdbx_description
1 polymer ?
#
loop_
_entity_poly.entity_id
_entity_poly.type
_entity_poly.pdbx_seq_one_letter_code
_entity_poly.pdbx_strand_id
1 'polypeptide(L)'
;MLILAIDSATPVAGVALLEGNKLLKEEFSNYKKTHSQTLMPMIDRVLRECECNIDDLAAVAISAGPGSFTGLRIGMATAKGLCLASGKPLITVATLDALAYNVHRSQALVCPLLDARKHEVYTCSYDVSGARPRRMVEMSACSPADFVEQALHLARKLGREKLLLLGDAYYPYEEYFHQALGEKLLVAAPHLMYPRAASIASLAMLKLEAGEWENLFSLRPHYIRLSEAEYRLGKGAQ
;
A
#
# COMPACT_ATOMS: atom_id res chain seq x y z
N MET A 1 18.43 -13.45 -0.54
CA MET A 1 17.99 -12.52 0.51
C MET A 1 16.54 -12.81 0.80
N LEU A 2 16.19 -12.92 2.09
CA LEU A 2 14.85 -13.26 2.58
C LEU A 2 14.21 -12.01 3.20
N ILE A 3 13.02 -11.62 2.75
CA ILE A 3 12.28 -10.45 3.26
C ILE A 3 10.93 -10.88 3.79
N LEU A 4 10.62 -10.46 5.03
CA LEU A 4 9.28 -10.51 5.60
C LEU A 4 8.59 -9.18 5.35
N ALA A 5 7.47 -9.19 4.65
CA ALA A 5 6.67 -7.98 4.41
C ALA A 5 5.34 -8.04 5.15
N ILE A 6 4.90 -6.87 5.63
CA ILE A 6 3.69 -6.69 6.43
C ILE A 6 2.83 -5.60 5.78
N ASP A 7 1.53 -5.82 5.68
CA ASP A 7 0.55 -4.78 5.34
C ASP A 7 -0.55 -4.69 6.40
N SER A 8 -0.88 -3.47 6.74
CA SER A 8 -1.96 -3.12 7.65
C SER A 8 -2.58 -1.74 7.33
N ALA A 9 -2.28 -1.22 6.15
CA ALA A 9 -2.67 0.13 5.75
C ALA A 9 -4.16 0.26 5.40
N THR A 10 -4.84 -0.85 5.10
CA THR A 10 -6.26 -0.95 4.75
C THR A 10 -7.00 -1.86 5.75
N PRO A 11 -8.30 -2.13 5.61
CA PRO A 11 -8.98 -3.15 6.41
C PRO A 11 -8.35 -4.55 6.32
N VAL A 12 -7.54 -4.79 5.29
CA VAL A 12 -6.81 -6.04 5.08
C VAL A 12 -5.58 -6.11 5.98
N ALA A 13 -5.32 -7.29 6.53
CA ALA A 13 -4.03 -7.68 7.09
C ALA A 13 -3.32 -8.61 6.12
N GLY A 14 -2.05 -8.34 5.82
CA GLY A 14 -1.23 -9.13 4.93
C GLY A 14 0.17 -9.37 5.48
N VAL A 15 0.69 -10.58 5.28
CA VAL A 15 2.09 -10.94 5.59
C VAL A 15 2.62 -11.81 4.45
N ALA A 16 3.81 -11.54 3.98
CA ALA A 16 4.47 -12.34 2.94
C ALA A 16 5.94 -12.58 3.25
N LEU A 17 6.44 -13.72 2.83
CA LEU A 17 7.84 -14.09 2.87
C LEU A 17 8.34 -14.28 1.43
N LEU A 18 9.32 -13.46 1.04
CA LEU A 18 9.92 -13.46 -0.30
C LEU A 18 11.41 -13.79 -0.21
N GLU A 19 11.87 -14.77 -1.00
CA GLU A 19 13.29 -15.10 -1.15
C GLU A 19 13.78 -14.74 -2.56
N GLY A 20 14.61 -13.71 -2.67
CA GLY A 20 14.99 -13.16 -3.98
C GLY A 20 13.75 -12.80 -4.80
N ASN A 21 13.53 -13.51 -5.92
CA ASN A 21 12.35 -13.34 -6.78
C ASN A 21 11.25 -14.39 -6.55
N LYS A 22 11.38 -15.24 -5.53
CA LYS A 22 10.45 -16.33 -5.24
C LYS A 22 9.58 -15.99 -4.04
N LEU A 23 8.28 -15.83 -4.25
CA LEU A 23 7.30 -15.75 -3.17
C LEU A 23 7.20 -17.16 -2.53
N LEU A 24 7.64 -17.28 -1.27
CA LEU A 24 7.56 -18.53 -0.51
C LEU A 24 6.16 -18.72 0.05
N LYS A 25 5.62 -17.68 0.69
CA LYS A 25 4.28 -17.70 1.28
C LYS A 25 3.70 -16.29 1.38
N GLU A 26 2.38 -16.20 1.25
CA GLU A 26 1.61 -15.01 1.59
C GLU A 26 0.34 -15.41 2.33
N GLU A 27 0.06 -14.72 3.42
CA GLU A 27 -1.23 -14.74 4.10
C GLU A 27 -1.95 -13.42 3.89
N PHE A 28 -3.23 -13.50 3.61
CA PHE A 28 -4.10 -12.36 3.36
C PHE A 28 -5.42 -12.56 4.09
N SER A 29 -5.88 -11.55 4.83
CA SER A 29 -7.15 -11.62 5.54
C SER A 29 -7.89 -10.30 5.44
N ASN A 30 -9.11 -10.34 4.91
CA ASN A 30 -10.05 -9.22 4.86
C ASN A 30 -11.34 -9.60 5.62
N TYR A 31 -11.20 -10.04 6.87
CA TYR A 31 -12.35 -10.54 7.66
C TYR A 31 -12.27 -10.13 9.12
N LYS A 32 -13.22 -9.30 9.55
CA LYS A 32 -13.70 -8.93 10.91
C LYS A 32 -12.75 -8.93 12.12
N LYS A 33 -11.44 -9.18 11.96
CA LYS A 33 -10.46 -9.15 13.06
C LYS A 33 -9.64 -7.88 13.01
N THR A 34 -9.23 -7.39 14.17
CA THR A 34 -8.34 -6.24 14.26
C THR A 34 -6.89 -6.62 13.89
N HIS A 35 -6.13 -5.68 13.31
CA HIS A 35 -4.72 -5.92 12.97
C HIS A 35 -3.88 -6.36 14.18
N SER A 36 -4.18 -5.81 15.37
CA SER A 36 -3.49 -6.19 16.62
C SER A 36 -3.69 -7.66 17.02
N GLN A 37 -4.80 -8.28 16.60
CA GLN A 37 -5.09 -9.70 16.87
C GLN A 37 -4.56 -10.62 15.78
N THR A 38 -4.31 -10.10 14.57
CA THR A 38 -4.02 -10.95 13.39
C THR A 38 -2.57 -10.94 12.97
N LEU A 39 -1.86 -9.80 13.02
CA LEU A 39 -0.53 -9.66 12.42
C LEU A 39 0.50 -10.60 13.03
N MET A 40 0.67 -10.63 14.35
CA MET A 40 1.68 -11.50 14.98
C MET A 40 1.41 -12.98 14.74
N PRO A 41 0.16 -13.51 14.89
CA PRO A 41 -0.15 -14.88 14.52
C PRO A 41 0.08 -15.20 13.03
N MET A 42 -0.15 -14.25 12.10
CA MET A 42 0.16 -14.45 10.69
C MET A 42 1.67 -14.53 10.45
N ILE A 43 2.45 -13.64 11.07
CA ILE A 43 3.92 -13.65 10.98
C ILE A 43 4.48 -14.97 11.49
N ASP A 44 4.03 -15.43 12.66
CA ASP A 44 4.46 -16.72 13.23
C ASP A 44 4.16 -17.90 12.28
N ARG A 45 2.93 -17.97 11.74
CA ARG A 45 2.57 -19.02 10.79
C ARG A 45 3.39 -18.98 9.52
N VAL A 46 3.59 -17.79 8.94
CA VAL A 46 4.35 -17.62 7.69
C VAL A 46 5.79 -18.09 7.89
N LEU A 47 6.45 -17.69 8.97
CA LEU A 47 7.81 -18.10 9.26
C LEU A 47 7.90 -19.60 9.56
N ARG A 48 7.05 -20.13 10.45
CA ARG A 48 7.05 -21.55 10.84
C ARG A 48 6.79 -22.49 9.68
N GLU A 49 5.80 -22.19 8.81
CA GLU A 49 5.46 -23.06 7.68
C GLU A 49 6.46 -22.96 6.52
N CYS A 50 7.30 -21.94 6.51
CA CYS A 50 8.45 -21.84 5.61
C CYS A 50 9.75 -22.34 6.27
N GLU A 51 9.69 -22.90 7.49
CA GLU A 51 10.84 -23.40 8.25
C GLU A 51 11.95 -22.33 8.43
N CYS A 52 11.53 -21.05 8.56
CA CYS A 52 12.38 -19.89 8.70
C CYS A 52 12.25 -19.26 10.09
N ASN A 53 13.32 -18.64 10.56
CA ASN A 53 13.33 -17.83 11.77
C ASN A 53 13.55 -16.35 11.43
N ILE A 54 13.31 -15.46 12.40
CA ILE A 54 13.51 -14.03 12.22
C ILE A 54 14.98 -13.68 11.93
N ASP A 55 15.92 -14.49 12.43
CA ASP A 55 17.35 -14.32 12.21
C ASP A 55 17.79 -14.61 10.78
N ASP A 56 17.02 -15.41 10.05
CA ASP A 56 17.26 -15.73 8.62
C ASP A 56 16.88 -14.57 7.68
N LEU A 57 16.10 -13.61 8.20
CA LEU A 57 15.66 -12.47 7.41
C LEU A 57 16.82 -11.54 7.07
N ALA A 58 16.83 -11.04 5.85
CA ALA A 58 17.70 -9.93 5.44
C ALA A 58 17.10 -8.57 5.82
N ALA A 59 15.77 -8.44 5.81
CA ALA A 59 15.05 -7.23 6.17
C ALA A 59 13.58 -7.53 6.54
N VAL A 60 12.95 -6.58 7.23
CA VAL A 60 11.50 -6.51 7.38
C VAL A 60 10.98 -5.34 6.55
N ALA A 61 9.87 -5.52 5.84
CA ALA A 61 9.23 -4.49 5.04
C ALA A 61 7.81 -4.17 5.56
N ILE A 62 7.37 -2.92 5.42
CA ILE A 62 6.06 -2.46 5.89
C ILE A 62 5.44 -1.45 4.93
N SER A 63 4.14 -1.51 4.74
CA SER A 63 3.38 -0.41 4.14
C SER A 63 3.39 0.81 5.07
N ALA A 64 3.93 1.93 4.58
CA ALA A 64 4.10 3.14 5.40
C ALA A 64 2.99 4.18 5.25
N GLY A 65 1.98 3.90 4.43
CA GLY A 65 0.90 4.82 4.12
C GLY A 65 0.92 5.32 2.65
N PRO A 66 -0.14 6.04 2.26
CA PRO A 66 -1.31 6.43 3.05
C PRO A 66 -2.23 5.25 3.38
N GLY A 67 -3.18 5.45 4.31
CA GLY A 67 -4.15 4.44 4.70
C GLY A 67 -4.76 4.67 6.09
N SER A 68 -5.28 3.60 6.67
CA SER A 68 -5.87 3.59 8.01
C SER A 68 -4.88 4.04 9.08
N PHE A 69 -5.19 5.13 9.77
CA PHE A 69 -4.35 5.70 10.82
C PHE A 69 -4.00 4.69 11.94
N THR A 70 -5.00 3.94 12.40
CA THR A 70 -4.81 2.89 13.42
C THR A 70 -4.02 1.71 12.86
N GLY A 71 -4.37 1.26 11.65
CA GLY A 71 -3.69 0.14 10.99
C GLY A 71 -2.20 0.42 10.78
N LEU A 72 -1.86 1.58 10.21
CA LEU A 72 -0.47 1.99 9.99
C LEU A 72 0.36 2.03 11.28
N ARG A 73 -0.23 2.49 12.40
CA ARG A 73 0.46 2.50 13.69
C ARG A 73 0.69 1.10 14.24
N ILE A 74 -0.30 0.21 14.15
CA ILE A 74 -0.16 -1.17 14.60
C ILE A 74 0.93 -1.89 13.79
N GLY A 75 0.86 -1.83 12.45
CA GLY A 75 1.86 -2.46 11.60
C GLY A 75 3.26 -1.90 11.81
N MET A 76 3.38 -0.57 11.87
CA MET A 76 4.67 0.09 12.09
C MET A 76 5.28 -0.29 13.46
N ALA A 77 4.48 -0.35 14.52
CA ALA A 77 4.94 -0.78 15.85
C ALA A 77 5.39 -2.26 15.82
N THR A 78 4.61 -3.13 15.16
CA THR A 78 4.97 -4.54 14.97
C THR A 78 6.29 -4.69 14.22
N ALA A 79 6.43 -4.05 13.05
CA ALA A 79 7.64 -4.13 12.23
C ALA A 79 8.87 -3.57 12.97
N LYS A 80 8.73 -2.43 13.65
CA LYS A 80 9.80 -1.85 14.48
C LYS A 80 10.21 -2.78 15.63
N GLY A 81 9.24 -3.39 16.32
CA GLY A 81 9.51 -4.35 17.40
C GLY A 81 10.32 -5.54 16.90
N LEU A 82 9.95 -6.11 15.75
CA LEU A 82 10.70 -7.20 15.12
C LEU A 82 12.13 -6.77 14.75
N CYS A 83 12.28 -5.61 14.10
CA CYS A 83 13.60 -5.09 13.74
C CYS A 83 14.49 -4.77 14.93
N LEU A 84 13.94 -4.21 16.01
CA LEU A 84 14.68 -3.92 17.24
C LEU A 84 15.15 -5.21 17.92
N ALA A 85 14.31 -6.25 17.93
CA ALA A 85 14.65 -7.53 18.55
C ALA A 85 15.70 -8.32 17.75
N SER A 86 15.69 -8.22 16.41
CA SER A 86 16.53 -9.02 15.51
C SER A 86 17.73 -8.27 14.93
N GLY A 87 17.81 -6.95 15.12
CA GLY A 87 18.85 -6.11 14.49
C GLY A 87 18.70 -5.96 12.96
N LYS A 88 17.56 -6.39 12.39
CA LYS A 88 17.34 -6.34 10.94
C LYS A 88 16.89 -4.94 10.48
N PRO A 89 17.28 -4.50 9.26
CA PRO A 89 16.82 -3.25 8.70
C PRO A 89 15.32 -3.25 8.41
N LEU A 90 14.68 -2.09 8.57
CA LEU A 90 13.29 -1.85 8.22
C LEU A 90 13.20 -1.07 6.92
N ILE A 91 12.40 -1.56 5.99
CA ILE A 91 12.17 -0.94 4.68
C ILE A 91 10.70 -0.52 4.58
N THR A 92 10.47 0.73 4.22
CA THR A 92 9.10 1.21 3.97
C THR A 92 8.76 1.19 2.49
N VAL A 93 7.50 0.85 2.21
CA VAL A 93 6.91 0.93 0.87
C VAL A 93 5.63 1.75 0.97
N ALA A 94 5.42 2.70 0.08
CA ALA A 94 4.17 3.43 0.07
C ALA A 94 3.00 2.51 -0.35
N THR A 95 1.86 2.63 0.34
CA THR A 95 0.71 1.74 0.13
C THR A 95 0.18 1.81 -1.31
N LEU A 96 0.13 3.02 -1.88
CA LEU A 96 -0.33 3.21 -3.27
C LEU A 96 0.66 2.63 -4.28
N ASP A 97 1.98 2.65 -4.01
CA ASP A 97 2.98 2.00 -4.87
C ASP A 97 2.79 0.48 -4.88
N ALA A 98 2.59 -0.11 -3.68
CA ALA A 98 2.34 -1.54 -3.55
C ALA A 98 1.05 -1.96 -4.25
N LEU A 99 -0.01 -1.15 -4.13
CA LEU A 99 -1.29 -1.41 -4.80
C LEU A 99 -1.14 -1.28 -6.33
N ALA A 100 -0.45 -0.26 -6.83
CA ALA A 100 -0.17 -0.13 -8.26
C ALA A 100 0.68 -1.28 -8.81
N TYR A 101 1.57 -1.84 -7.99
CA TYR A 101 2.43 -2.97 -8.38
C TYR A 101 1.65 -4.29 -8.55
N ASN A 102 0.43 -4.41 -8.01
CA ASN A 102 -0.44 -5.55 -8.29
C ASN A 102 -0.78 -5.67 -9.78
N VAL A 103 -0.73 -4.55 -10.52
CA VAL A 103 -1.01 -4.49 -11.95
C VAL A 103 0.29 -4.24 -12.70
N HIS A 104 0.74 -5.23 -13.44
CA HIS A 104 2.01 -5.15 -14.15
C HIS A 104 1.80 -5.07 -15.67
N ARG A 105 2.62 -4.24 -16.35
CA ARG A 105 2.65 -4.07 -17.81
C ARG A 105 1.31 -3.67 -18.45
N SER A 106 0.49 -2.91 -17.74
CA SER A 106 -0.72 -2.32 -18.31
C SER A 106 -0.40 -1.10 -19.16
N GLN A 107 -1.14 -0.94 -20.27
CA GLN A 107 -1.09 0.29 -21.08
C GLN A 107 -2.04 1.37 -20.55
N ALA A 108 -2.95 1.03 -19.63
CA ALA A 108 -3.79 2.00 -18.96
C ALA A 108 -3.01 2.87 -17.97
N LEU A 109 -3.50 4.07 -17.69
CA LEU A 109 -3.08 4.84 -16.53
C LEU A 109 -3.65 4.15 -15.28
N VAL A 110 -2.78 3.64 -14.41
CA VAL A 110 -3.20 2.91 -13.20
C VAL A 110 -3.39 3.89 -12.06
N CYS A 111 -4.58 3.86 -11.45
CA CYS A 111 -5.01 4.81 -10.43
C CYS A 111 -5.51 4.06 -9.19
N PRO A 112 -4.63 3.73 -8.23
CA PRO A 112 -5.04 3.20 -6.94
C PRO A 112 -5.85 4.23 -6.15
N LEU A 113 -6.89 3.77 -5.45
CA LEU A 113 -7.83 4.56 -4.66
C LEU A 113 -8.00 3.92 -3.28
N LEU A 114 -7.60 4.61 -2.22
CA LEU A 114 -7.83 4.18 -0.84
C LEU A 114 -8.77 5.15 -0.13
N ASP A 115 -9.62 4.64 0.76
CA ASP A 115 -10.55 5.47 1.53
C ASP A 115 -9.80 6.45 2.46
N ALA A 116 -9.89 7.75 2.16
CA ALA A 116 -9.34 8.83 2.96
C ALA A 116 -10.35 9.37 3.99
N ARG A 117 -11.54 8.76 4.09
CA ARG A 117 -12.68 9.26 4.87
C ARG A 117 -13.21 10.62 4.36
N LYS A 118 -14.31 11.09 4.95
CA LYS A 118 -14.91 12.42 4.67
C LYS A 118 -15.16 12.66 3.17
N HIS A 119 -15.58 11.63 2.45
CA HIS A 119 -15.86 11.65 1.01
C HIS A 119 -14.62 11.99 0.15
N GLU A 120 -13.44 11.63 0.60
CA GLU A 120 -12.19 11.77 -0.14
C GLU A 120 -11.52 10.41 -0.35
N VAL A 121 -10.64 10.38 -1.34
CA VAL A 121 -9.81 9.22 -1.67
C VAL A 121 -8.32 9.60 -1.63
N TYR A 122 -7.48 8.74 -1.06
CA TYR A 122 -6.05 8.81 -1.31
C TYR A 122 -5.77 8.22 -2.69
N THR A 123 -5.04 8.94 -3.51
CA THR A 123 -4.74 8.53 -4.87
C THR A 123 -3.37 9.00 -5.34
N CYS A 124 -2.92 8.36 -6.38
CA CYS A 124 -1.79 8.73 -7.23
C CYS A 124 -1.98 8.03 -8.58
N SER A 125 -1.48 8.60 -9.65
CA SER A 125 -1.53 7.97 -10.98
C SER A 125 -0.18 7.38 -11.35
N TYR A 126 -0.19 6.17 -11.91
CA TYR A 126 1.01 5.41 -12.21
C TYR A 126 1.09 4.97 -13.68
N ASP A 127 2.29 5.04 -14.22
CA ASP A 127 2.71 4.26 -15.38
C ASP A 127 3.32 2.94 -14.89
N VAL A 128 2.72 1.82 -15.28
CA VAL A 128 3.17 0.47 -14.93
C VAL A 128 3.63 -0.32 -16.15
N SER A 129 3.94 0.33 -17.25
CA SER A 129 4.47 -0.30 -18.47
C SER A 129 5.88 -0.87 -18.29
N GLY A 130 6.65 -0.32 -17.34
CA GLY A 130 7.99 -0.75 -16.98
C GLY A 130 8.02 -1.85 -15.90
N ALA A 131 9.21 -2.17 -15.41
CA ALA A 131 9.44 -3.17 -14.36
C ALA A 131 8.93 -2.72 -12.96
N ARG A 132 8.73 -1.44 -12.76
CA ARG A 132 8.26 -0.85 -11.49
C ARG A 132 7.17 0.17 -11.78
N PRO A 133 6.21 0.36 -10.86
CA PRO A 133 5.26 1.46 -10.98
C PRO A 133 6.02 2.79 -10.87
N ARG A 134 5.79 3.66 -11.83
CA ARG A 134 6.33 5.02 -11.83
C ARG A 134 5.21 6.00 -11.53
N ARG A 135 5.34 6.75 -10.46
CA ARG A 135 4.41 7.84 -10.13
C ARG A 135 4.46 8.90 -11.22
N MET A 136 3.28 9.31 -11.66
CA MET A 136 3.12 10.35 -12.67
C MET A 136 2.71 11.70 -12.07
N VAL A 137 2.23 11.66 -10.81
CA VAL A 137 1.85 12.81 -9.98
C VAL A 137 2.19 12.50 -8.53
N GLU A 138 2.19 13.52 -7.67
CA GLU A 138 2.32 13.34 -6.23
C GLU A 138 1.07 12.64 -5.63
N MET A 139 1.27 11.93 -4.53
CA MET A 139 0.18 11.35 -3.77
C MET A 139 -0.67 12.45 -3.12
N SER A 140 -1.98 12.34 -3.21
CA SER A 140 -2.91 13.33 -2.67
C SER A 140 -4.13 12.70 -2.04
N ALA A 141 -4.87 13.52 -1.29
CA ALA A 141 -6.24 13.23 -0.87
C ALA A 141 -7.15 14.25 -1.56
N CYS A 142 -8.18 13.78 -2.25
CA CYS A 142 -9.10 14.64 -2.99
C CYS A 142 -10.49 14.00 -3.10
N SER A 143 -11.48 14.77 -3.55
CA SER A 143 -12.79 14.21 -3.85
C SER A 143 -12.73 13.25 -5.06
N PRO A 144 -13.64 12.27 -5.19
CA PRO A 144 -13.74 11.45 -6.38
C PRO A 144 -13.91 12.26 -7.69
N ALA A 145 -14.56 13.43 -7.61
CA ALA A 145 -14.75 14.31 -8.76
C ALA A 145 -13.43 14.96 -9.20
N ASP A 146 -12.69 15.54 -8.27
CA ASP A 146 -11.38 16.14 -8.56
C ASP A 146 -10.40 15.08 -9.08
N PHE A 147 -10.43 13.87 -8.49
CA PHE A 147 -9.63 12.75 -8.97
C PHE A 147 -9.94 12.43 -10.43
N VAL A 148 -11.22 12.29 -10.81
CA VAL A 148 -11.64 11.96 -12.20
C VAL A 148 -11.15 13.03 -13.18
N GLU A 149 -11.32 14.31 -12.83
CA GLU A 149 -10.88 15.43 -13.68
C GLU A 149 -9.36 15.39 -13.90
N GLN A 150 -8.59 15.25 -12.80
CA GLN A 150 -7.13 15.19 -12.85
C GLN A 150 -6.63 13.97 -13.62
N ALA A 151 -7.20 12.78 -13.37
CA ALA A 151 -6.82 11.55 -14.04
C ALA A 151 -7.12 11.58 -15.54
N LEU A 152 -8.27 12.11 -15.96
CA LEU A 152 -8.63 12.29 -17.37
C LEU A 152 -7.71 13.32 -18.07
N HIS A 153 -7.37 14.41 -17.40
CA HIS A 153 -6.42 15.39 -17.93
C HIS A 153 -5.03 14.75 -18.14
N LEU A 154 -4.55 14.03 -17.14
CA LEU A 154 -3.24 13.35 -17.19
C LEU A 154 -3.23 12.26 -18.27
N ALA A 155 -4.28 11.43 -18.35
CA ALA A 155 -4.40 10.38 -19.35
C ALA A 155 -4.30 10.94 -20.77
N ARG A 156 -5.02 12.04 -21.06
CA ARG A 156 -4.94 12.75 -22.35
C ARG A 156 -3.51 13.23 -22.65
N LYS A 157 -2.85 13.86 -21.67
CA LYS A 157 -1.46 14.35 -21.80
C LYS A 157 -0.47 13.23 -22.11
N LEU A 158 -0.71 12.03 -21.55
CA LEU A 158 0.16 10.86 -21.72
C LEU A 158 -0.25 9.94 -22.89
N GLY A 159 -1.29 10.28 -23.63
CA GLY A 159 -1.83 9.44 -24.72
C GLY A 159 -2.40 8.11 -24.22
N ARG A 160 -2.92 8.08 -22.98
CA ARG A 160 -3.54 6.87 -22.38
C ARG A 160 -5.04 6.91 -22.60
N GLU A 161 -5.59 5.88 -23.23
CA GLU A 161 -7.02 5.81 -23.55
C GLU A 161 -7.87 5.33 -22.38
N LYS A 162 -7.29 4.50 -21.50
CA LYS A 162 -7.97 3.83 -20.40
C LYS A 162 -7.37 4.22 -19.05
N LEU A 163 -8.24 4.26 -18.05
CA LEU A 163 -7.92 4.41 -16.64
C LEU A 163 -8.24 3.11 -15.92
N LEU A 164 -7.27 2.49 -15.25
CA LEU A 164 -7.48 1.28 -14.49
C LEU A 164 -7.55 1.63 -13.01
N LEU A 165 -8.74 1.49 -12.42
CA LEU A 165 -9.01 1.76 -11.03
C LEU A 165 -8.88 0.48 -10.19
N LEU A 166 -8.30 0.60 -9.00
CA LEU A 166 -8.20 -0.45 -7.99
C LEU A 166 -8.10 0.18 -6.60
N GLY A 167 -8.47 -0.57 -5.58
CA GLY A 167 -8.45 -0.11 -4.19
C GLY A 167 -9.84 -0.09 -3.56
N ASP A 168 -9.88 -0.04 -2.22
CA ASP A 168 -11.10 -0.15 -1.44
C ASP A 168 -12.05 1.05 -1.62
N ALA A 169 -11.51 2.21 -1.98
CA ALA A 169 -12.31 3.38 -2.27
C ALA A 169 -13.03 3.33 -3.64
N TYR A 170 -12.75 2.32 -4.47
CA TYR A 170 -13.55 2.11 -5.69
C TYR A 170 -15.01 1.77 -5.34
N TYR A 171 -15.23 0.86 -4.42
CA TYR A 171 -16.57 0.30 -4.13
C TYR A 171 -17.62 1.33 -3.68
N PRO A 172 -17.32 2.27 -2.76
CA PRO A 172 -18.31 3.29 -2.35
C PRO A 172 -18.71 4.25 -3.48
N TYR A 173 -17.90 4.36 -4.53
CA TYR A 173 -18.09 5.31 -5.64
C TYR A 173 -18.19 4.62 -7.01
N GLU A 174 -18.44 3.30 -7.03
CA GLU A 174 -18.50 2.50 -8.25
C GLU A 174 -19.44 3.09 -9.31
N GLU A 175 -20.68 3.39 -8.93
CA GLU A 175 -21.67 3.96 -9.84
C GLU A 175 -21.21 5.31 -10.41
N TYR A 176 -20.64 6.17 -9.57
CA TYR A 176 -20.11 7.45 -10.00
C TYR A 176 -18.95 7.28 -11.00
N PHE A 177 -18.02 6.37 -10.75
CA PHE A 177 -16.89 6.14 -11.67
C PHE A 177 -17.37 5.56 -13.01
N HIS A 178 -18.35 4.66 -13.00
CA HIS A 178 -18.96 4.15 -14.23
C HIS A 178 -19.61 5.26 -15.06
N GLN A 179 -20.38 6.16 -14.43
CA GLN A 179 -21.02 7.28 -15.10
C GLN A 179 -19.99 8.30 -15.63
N ALA A 180 -18.98 8.66 -14.81
CA ALA A 180 -18.02 9.70 -15.15
C ALA A 180 -16.98 9.28 -16.19
N LEU A 181 -16.56 8.01 -16.18
CA LEU A 181 -15.49 7.50 -17.03
C LEU A 181 -15.99 6.71 -18.24
N GLY A 182 -17.18 6.10 -18.14
CA GLY A 182 -17.79 5.32 -19.22
C GLY A 182 -16.84 4.26 -19.78
N GLU A 183 -16.66 4.24 -21.08
CA GLU A 183 -15.79 3.29 -21.78
C GLU A 183 -14.29 3.42 -21.44
N LYS A 184 -13.87 4.52 -20.83
CA LYS A 184 -12.47 4.69 -20.41
C LYS A 184 -12.14 3.94 -19.14
N LEU A 185 -13.15 3.52 -18.37
CA LEU A 185 -12.97 2.79 -17.13
C LEU A 185 -12.52 1.34 -17.39
N LEU A 186 -11.46 0.96 -16.72
CA LEU A 186 -11.12 -0.43 -16.44
C LEU A 186 -11.10 -0.62 -14.92
N VAL A 187 -11.60 -1.74 -14.45
CA VAL A 187 -11.58 -2.10 -13.02
C VAL A 187 -10.69 -3.32 -12.86
N ALA A 188 -9.81 -3.29 -11.87
CA ALA A 188 -8.95 -4.43 -11.59
C ALA A 188 -9.78 -5.64 -11.12
N ALA A 189 -9.27 -6.83 -11.35
CA ALA A 189 -9.90 -8.06 -10.87
C ALA A 189 -9.96 -8.07 -9.32
N PRO A 190 -10.96 -8.72 -8.70
CA PRO A 190 -11.18 -8.66 -7.25
C PRO A 190 -9.96 -9.01 -6.38
N HIS A 191 -9.11 -9.91 -6.82
CA HIS A 191 -7.90 -10.32 -6.11
C HIS A 191 -6.77 -9.28 -6.14
N LEU A 192 -6.88 -8.24 -6.98
CA LEU A 192 -5.91 -7.15 -7.14
C LEU A 192 -6.36 -5.85 -6.43
N MET A 193 -7.58 -5.82 -5.86
CA MET A 193 -8.19 -4.61 -5.31
C MET A 193 -7.58 -4.13 -3.98
N TYR A 194 -6.77 -4.95 -3.33
CA TYR A 194 -6.15 -4.58 -2.05
C TYR A 194 -4.62 -4.68 -2.14
N PRO A 195 -3.88 -3.87 -1.36
CA PRO A 195 -2.44 -4.03 -1.25
C PRO A 195 -2.08 -5.47 -0.88
N ARG A 196 -1.04 -6.00 -1.51
CA ARG A 196 -0.53 -7.34 -1.25
C ARG A 196 0.82 -7.24 -0.54
N ALA A 197 1.00 -8.00 0.52
CA ALA A 197 2.28 -8.07 1.21
C ALA A 197 3.41 -8.57 0.28
N ALA A 198 3.08 -9.44 -0.68
CA ALA A 198 4.01 -9.87 -1.73
C ALA A 198 4.49 -8.70 -2.61
N SER A 199 3.62 -7.74 -2.95
CA SER A 199 3.98 -6.53 -3.69
C SER A 199 4.90 -5.62 -2.88
N ILE A 200 4.63 -5.49 -1.57
CA ILE A 200 5.49 -4.76 -0.63
C ILE A 200 6.87 -5.43 -0.56
N ALA A 201 6.94 -6.77 -0.40
CA ALA A 201 8.19 -7.52 -0.36
C ALA A 201 9.02 -7.32 -1.65
N SER A 202 8.37 -7.38 -2.81
CA SER A 202 9.02 -7.21 -4.10
C SER A 202 9.62 -5.80 -4.28
N LEU A 203 8.88 -4.75 -3.91
CA LEU A 203 9.39 -3.38 -3.96
C LEU A 203 10.48 -3.13 -2.90
N ALA A 204 10.35 -3.73 -1.72
CA ALA A 204 11.35 -3.65 -0.67
C ALA A 204 12.66 -4.36 -1.04
N MET A 205 12.61 -5.47 -1.77
CA MET A 205 13.80 -6.16 -2.26
C MET A 205 14.67 -5.23 -3.09
N LEU A 206 14.05 -4.45 -3.98
CA LEU A 206 14.77 -3.49 -4.82
C LEU A 206 15.43 -2.36 -4.02
N LYS A 207 14.79 -1.92 -2.93
CA LYS A 207 15.36 -0.94 -2.01
C LYS A 207 16.53 -1.54 -1.21
N LEU A 208 16.36 -2.77 -0.72
CA LEU A 208 17.42 -3.48 0.01
C LEU A 208 18.67 -3.66 -0.86
N GLU A 209 18.50 -4.06 -2.13
CA GLU A 209 19.59 -4.18 -3.09
C GLU A 209 20.29 -2.85 -3.38
N ALA A 210 19.54 -1.74 -3.31
CA ALA A 210 20.08 -0.38 -3.44
C ALA A 210 20.72 0.17 -2.15
N GLY A 211 20.65 -0.57 -1.03
CA GLY A 211 21.15 -0.12 0.27
C GLY A 211 20.25 0.91 0.96
N GLU A 212 18.96 0.92 0.63
CA GLU A 212 17.99 1.90 1.13
C GLU A 212 17.14 1.27 2.24
N TRP A 213 17.27 1.75 3.48
CA TRP A 213 16.42 1.38 4.62
C TRP A 213 16.25 2.54 5.59
N GLU A 214 15.31 2.40 6.50
CA GLU A 214 14.86 3.47 7.37
C GLU A 214 15.63 3.52 8.70
N ASN A 215 15.74 4.71 9.27
CA ASN A 215 16.13 4.85 10.66
C ASN A 215 14.93 4.53 11.57
N LEU A 216 15.02 3.44 12.33
CA LEU A 216 13.93 2.92 13.16
C LEU A 216 13.40 3.95 14.18
N PHE A 217 14.25 4.81 14.73
CA PHE A 217 13.86 5.74 15.79
C PHE A 217 13.11 6.97 15.26
N SER A 218 13.50 7.47 14.10
CA SER A 218 12.88 8.65 13.48
C SER A 218 11.70 8.31 12.59
N LEU A 219 11.58 7.06 12.12
CA LEU A 219 10.53 6.64 11.20
C LEU A 219 9.13 6.92 11.75
N ARG A 220 8.28 7.47 10.91
CA ARG A 220 6.84 7.72 11.15
C ARG A 220 6.05 7.22 9.94
N PRO A 221 4.78 6.82 10.12
CA PRO A 221 3.89 6.58 8.98
C PRO A 221 3.74 7.85 8.14
N HIS A 222 3.60 7.67 6.84
CA HIS A 222 3.38 8.76 5.89
C HIS A 222 1.90 9.17 5.91
N TYR A 223 1.60 10.23 6.66
CA TYR A 223 0.26 10.80 6.74
C TYR A 223 0.11 11.92 5.71
N ILE A 224 -0.72 11.71 4.69
CA ILE A 224 -1.11 12.77 3.73
C ILE A 224 -2.07 13.76 4.39
N ARG A 225 -2.87 13.28 5.36
CA ARG A 225 -3.78 14.12 6.17
C ARG A 225 -3.40 14.05 7.63
N LEU A 226 -3.63 15.14 8.33
CA LEU A 226 -3.55 15.18 9.80
C LEU A 226 -4.57 14.21 10.41
N SER A 227 -4.24 13.61 11.53
CA SER A 227 -5.20 12.81 12.29
C SER A 227 -6.39 13.68 12.73
N GLU A 228 -7.52 13.02 12.99
CA GLU A 228 -8.71 13.74 13.47
C GLU A 228 -8.46 14.47 14.79
N ALA A 229 -7.59 13.94 15.65
CA ALA A 229 -7.17 14.58 16.88
C ALA A 229 -6.32 15.84 16.61
N GLU A 230 -5.35 15.78 15.72
CA GLU A 230 -4.53 16.94 15.33
C GLU A 230 -5.37 18.00 14.61
N TYR A 231 -6.33 17.60 13.78
CA TYR A 231 -7.26 18.53 13.13
C TYR A 231 -8.17 19.26 14.14
N ARG A 232 -8.64 18.55 15.18
CA ARG A 232 -9.45 19.15 16.26
C ARG A 232 -8.61 20.08 17.13
N LEU A 233 -7.38 19.74 17.44
CA LEU A 233 -6.45 20.60 18.20
C LEU A 233 -6.10 21.87 17.43
N GLY A 234 -5.86 21.80 16.12
CA GLY A 234 -5.59 22.96 15.27
C GLY A 234 -6.79 23.91 15.11
N LYS A 235 -8.03 23.43 15.28
CA LYS A 235 -9.23 24.28 15.30
C LYS A 235 -9.56 24.89 16.67
N GLY A 236 -8.97 24.35 17.74
CA GLY A 236 -9.12 24.91 19.11
C GLY A 236 -8.12 26.01 19.45
N ALA A 237 -7.21 26.34 18.54
CA ALA A 237 -6.19 27.38 18.69
C ALA A 237 -6.47 28.65 17.85
N GLN A 238 -7.72 28.82 17.38
CA GLN A 238 -8.26 30.08 16.79
C GLN A 238 -9.40 30.59 17.71
#